data_72cf333843a97b23600107a679f5da4a
#
_entry.id   72cf333843a97b23600107a679f5da4a
#
_cell.length_a   1.000
_cell.length_b   1.000
_cell.length_c   1.000
_cell.angle_alpha   90.00
_cell.angle_beta   90.00
_cell.angle_gamma   90.00
#
_symmetry.space_group_name_H-M   'P 1'
#
loop_
_entity.id
_entity.type
_entity.pdbx_description
1 polymer ?
#
loop_
_entity_poly.entity_id
_entity_poly.type
_entity_poly.pdbx_seq_one_letter_code
_entity_poly.pdbx_strand_id
1 'polypeptide(L)'
;MAVIGIIAEFNPFHNGHKYLLEQASGLKIIVMSGNFVQRGEPSIVDKWTRAQMALEAGADLVLELPFLVSVQAADFFAKGAVDILERLGIEQLTFGTEEVLDYESISRVYGEKAEQMEAYLSSLPDSLSYPQKTQAMWQEFAGLNFSGSTPNHILGLAYAKAVAGKVIKLCPIQRQGAGYHSLSADQEFASATALRQKLDQPDFIKKFTPAHQLLEMAPKVTWSDLFPYLRYQIVTCPDLTDFYQVNQELAVRIREALKNSETIEELVEQVATKRYTKARVRRLLTYILVGARREEVPSGIHILGFSEQGRQHLSKFKGNVELVSRIGKEPWDGLTQQADKVYQLGNSALREQNFGRVPIMRDK
;
A
#
# COMPACT_ATOMS: atom_id res chain seq x y z
N MET A 1 -22.01 -7.02 -15.93
CA MET A 1 -21.57 -6.98 -14.51
C MET A 1 -20.44 -5.97 -14.48
N ALA A 2 -20.52 -4.95 -13.63
CA ALA A 2 -19.51 -3.91 -13.53
C ALA A 2 -18.16 -4.50 -13.07
N VAL A 3 -17.05 -3.96 -13.58
CA VAL A 3 -15.69 -4.33 -13.16
C VAL A 3 -15.21 -3.32 -12.14
N ILE A 4 -14.95 -3.77 -10.94
CA ILE A 4 -14.66 -2.92 -9.78
C ILE A 4 -13.21 -3.08 -9.36
N GLY A 5 -12.47 -1.99 -9.32
CA GLY A 5 -11.13 -1.92 -8.76
C GLY A 5 -11.18 -1.57 -7.28
N ILE A 6 -10.32 -2.21 -6.49
CA ILE A 6 -10.08 -1.88 -5.08
C ILE A 6 -8.58 -1.89 -4.84
N ILE A 7 -8.07 -0.84 -4.20
CA ILE A 7 -6.66 -0.72 -3.83
C ILE A 7 -6.55 -1.01 -2.33
N ALA A 8 -5.70 -1.96 -1.94
CA ALA A 8 -5.64 -2.43 -0.57
C ALA A 8 -4.24 -2.83 -0.10
N GLU A 9 -4.08 -2.91 1.21
CA GLU A 9 -2.89 -3.48 1.86
C GLU A 9 -3.21 -4.79 2.60
N PHE A 10 -4.41 -4.88 3.19
CA PHE A 10 -4.86 -6.01 4.01
C PHE A 10 -3.84 -6.42 5.09
N ASN A 11 -3.38 -5.47 5.88
CA ASN A 11 -2.28 -5.67 6.83
C ASN A 11 -2.71 -5.66 8.32
N PRO A 12 -3.37 -6.73 8.84
CA PRO A 12 -3.97 -7.86 8.13
C PRO A 12 -5.37 -7.56 7.58
N PHE A 13 -5.97 -8.51 6.87
CA PHE A 13 -7.38 -8.48 6.47
C PHE A 13 -8.27 -8.48 7.71
N HIS A 14 -9.35 -7.66 7.71
CA HIS A 14 -10.25 -7.52 8.85
C HIS A 14 -11.72 -7.25 8.42
N ASN A 15 -12.65 -7.23 9.37
CA ASN A 15 -14.08 -7.06 9.10
C ASN A 15 -14.39 -5.79 8.27
N GLY A 16 -13.65 -4.69 8.46
CA GLY A 16 -13.81 -3.48 7.65
C GLY A 16 -13.46 -3.70 6.17
N HIS A 17 -12.48 -4.56 5.86
CA HIS A 17 -12.15 -4.93 4.49
C HIS A 17 -13.22 -5.86 3.90
N LYS A 18 -13.73 -6.82 4.71
CA LYS A 18 -14.86 -7.67 4.31
C LYS A 18 -16.08 -6.82 3.96
N TYR A 19 -16.44 -5.88 4.83
CA TYR A 19 -17.54 -4.94 4.58
C TYR A 19 -17.37 -4.18 3.26
N LEU A 20 -16.17 -3.65 2.99
CA LEU A 20 -15.87 -2.96 1.72
C LEU A 20 -16.11 -3.87 0.50
N LEU A 21 -15.66 -5.14 0.57
CA LEU A 21 -15.85 -6.12 -0.50
C LEU A 21 -17.33 -6.49 -0.70
N GLU A 22 -18.12 -6.55 0.37
CA GLU A 22 -19.56 -6.84 0.33
C GLU A 22 -20.37 -5.68 -0.29
N GLN A 23 -19.94 -4.43 -0.08
CA GLN A 23 -20.58 -3.27 -0.71
C GLN A 23 -20.28 -3.16 -2.22
N ALA A 24 -19.22 -3.80 -2.69
CA ALA A 24 -18.83 -3.79 -4.10
C ALA A 24 -19.62 -4.85 -4.90
N SER A 25 -20.60 -4.40 -5.70
CA SER A 25 -21.47 -5.30 -6.51
C SER A 25 -20.93 -5.45 -7.92
N GLY A 26 -20.15 -6.51 -8.20
CA GLY A 26 -19.55 -6.76 -9.50
C GLY A 26 -18.35 -7.68 -9.42
N LEU A 27 -17.57 -7.76 -10.51
CA LEU A 27 -16.29 -8.44 -10.55
C LEU A 27 -15.24 -7.59 -9.83
N LYS A 28 -14.66 -8.11 -8.76
CA LYS A 28 -13.77 -7.40 -7.85
C LYS A 28 -12.31 -7.69 -8.16
N ILE A 29 -11.61 -6.69 -8.68
CA ILE A 29 -10.17 -6.72 -8.95
C ILE A 29 -9.46 -5.96 -7.83
N ILE A 30 -8.64 -6.66 -7.06
CA ILE A 30 -7.85 -6.09 -5.99
C ILE A 30 -6.43 -5.86 -6.49
N VAL A 31 -5.91 -4.65 -6.35
CA VAL A 31 -4.48 -4.36 -6.45
C VAL A 31 -3.93 -4.17 -5.05
N MET A 32 -3.01 -5.03 -4.66
CA MET A 32 -2.56 -5.16 -3.28
C MET A 32 -1.05 -4.93 -3.14
N SER A 33 -0.65 -4.19 -2.10
CA SER A 33 0.76 -4.07 -1.72
C SER A 33 1.42 -5.44 -1.55
N GLY A 34 2.64 -5.58 -2.05
CA GLY A 34 3.49 -6.75 -1.81
C GLY A 34 3.86 -6.91 -0.33
N ASN A 35 5.01 -7.47 -0.02
CA ASN A 35 5.43 -7.73 1.37
C ASN A 35 5.82 -6.47 2.16
N PHE A 36 5.93 -5.31 1.51
CA PHE A 36 6.05 -4.00 2.15
C PHE A 36 4.89 -3.10 1.73
N VAL A 37 4.34 -2.36 2.69
CA VAL A 37 3.14 -1.55 2.52
C VAL A 37 3.45 -0.06 2.37
N GLN A 38 2.46 0.74 2.02
CA GLN A 38 2.57 2.14 1.58
C GLN A 38 3.37 3.03 2.54
N ARG A 39 3.28 2.80 3.85
CA ARG A 39 3.97 3.59 4.87
C ARG A 39 5.41 3.14 5.14
N GLY A 40 5.93 2.17 4.38
CA GLY A 40 7.26 1.63 4.57
C GLY A 40 7.32 0.71 5.79
N GLU A 41 6.34 -0.17 5.93
CA GLU A 41 6.30 -1.20 6.97
C GLU A 41 6.30 -2.58 6.31
N PRO A 42 6.95 -3.61 6.88
CA PRO A 42 6.69 -4.97 6.47
C PRO A 42 5.23 -5.31 6.78
N SER A 43 4.57 -6.02 5.89
CA SER A 43 3.25 -6.56 6.20
C SER A 43 3.37 -7.65 7.25
N ILE A 44 2.38 -7.76 8.16
CA ILE A 44 2.44 -8.69 9.29
C ILE A 44 2.46 -10.17 8.85
N VAL A 45 1.84 -10.48 7.72
CA VAL A 45 1.90 -11.77 7.03
C VAL A 45 2.17 -11.56 5.55
N ASP A 46 2.73 -12.56 4.88
CA ASP A 46 3.18 -12.45 3.50
C ASP A 46 2.04 -12.16 2.49
N LYS A 47 2.42 -11.70 1.30
CA LYS A 47 1.49 -11.32 0.23
C LYS A 47 0.58 -12.46 -0.21
N TRP A 48 1.06 -13.70 -0.22
CA TRP A 48 0.28 -14.87 -0.63
C TRP A 48 -0.82 -15.19 0.37
N THR A 49 -0.50 -15.15 1.65
CA THR A 49 -1.48 -15.32 2.74
C THR A 49 -2.56 -14.23 2.66
N ARG A 50 -2.18 -12.96 2.44
CA ARG A 50 -3.14 -11.86 2.30
C ARG A 50 -4.00 -11.97 1.03
N ALA A 51 -3.42 -12.44 -0.07
CA ALA A 51 -4.16 -12.71 -1.29
C ALA A 51 -5.19 -13.83 -1.08
N GLN A 52 -4.84 -14.88 -0.35
CA GLN A 52 -5.78 -15.95 0.02
C GLN A 52 -6.93 -15.41 0.87
N MET A 53 -6.63 -14.61 1.91
CA MET A 53 -7.66 -13.97 2.74
C MET A 53 -8.65 -13.16 1.90
N ALA A 54 -8.15 -12.38 0.93
CA ALA A 54 -8.98 -11.57 0.05
C ALA A 54 -9.86 -12.41 -0.87
N LEU A 55 -9.30 -13.49 -1.44
CA LEU A 55 -10.05 -14.42 -2.30
C LEU A 55 -11.17 -15.13 -1.53
N GLU A 56 -10.88 -15.63 -0.33
CA GLU A 56 -11.88 -16.27 0.55
C GLU A 56 -12.98 -15.28 0.95
N ALA A 57 -12.65 -13.99 1.08
CA ALA A 57 -13.61 -12.92 1.37
C ALA A 57 -14.38 -12.42 0.13
N GLY A 58 -14.18 -13.01 -1.05
CA GLY A 58 -14.98 -12.71 -2.23
C GLY A 58 -14.29 -11.83 -3.28
N ALA A 59 -12.98 -11.60 -3.21
CA ALA A 59 -12.24 -11.03 -4.34
C ALA A 59 -12.23 -12.00 -5.52
N ASP A 60 -12.30 -11.47 -6.76
CA ASP A 60 -12.25 -12.28 -7.96
C ASP A 60 -10.87 -12.33 -8.60
N LEU A 61 -10.07 -11.31 -8.39
CA LEU A 61 -8.71 -11.21 -8.87
C LEU A 61 -7.87 -10.43 -7.87
N VAL A 62 -6.69 -10.93 -7.53
CA VAL A 62 -5.72 -10.25 -6.66
C VAL A 62 -4.40 -10.12 -7.39
N LEU A 63 -3.94 -8.87 -7.53
CA LEU A 63 -2.73 -8.47 -8.23
C LEU A 63 -1.75 -7.84 -7.26
N GLU A 64 -0.46 -7.96 -7.54
CA GLU A 64 0.60 -7.36 -6.76
C GLU A 64 1.00 -5.99 -7.28
N LEU A 65 1.10 -5.00 -6.38
CA LEU A 65 1.77 -3.73 -6.67
C LEU A 65 3.29 -3.91 -6.66
N PRO A 66 4.02 -3.40 -7.68
CA PRO A 66 5.47 -3.31 -7.62
C PRO A 66 5.95 -2.54 -6.38
N PHE A 67 7.11 -2.90 -5.85
CA PHE A 67 7.64 -2.33 -4.61
C PHE A 67 7.69 -0.79 -4.63
N LEU A 68 8.19 -0.19 -5.73
CA LEU A 68 8.28 1.28 -5.86
C LEU A 68 6.91 1.97 -6.03
N VAL A 69 5.87 1.25 -6.38
CA VAL A 69 4.49 1.75 -6.36
C VAL A 69 3.88 1.59 -4.97
N SER A 70 4.11 0.43 -4.35
CA SER A 70 3.57 0.10 -3.03
C SER A 70 4.13 1.03 -1.94
N VAL A 71 5.46 1.13 -1.84
CA VAL A 71 6.15 1.92 -0.79
C VAL A 71 6.34 3.37 -1.27
N GLN A 72 5.26 4.16 -1.30
CA GLN A 72 5.28 5.51 -1.86
C GLN A 72 4.38 6.51 -1.11
N ALA A 73 4.51 7.80 -1.46
CA ALA A 73 3.54 8.80 -1.06
C ALA A 73 2.17 8.53 -1.71
N ALA A 74 1.08 8.99 -1.07
CA ALA A 74 -0.29 8.65 -1.47
C ALA A 74 -0.58 8.88 -2.96
N ASP A 75 -0.14 10.00 -3.53
CA ASP A 75 -0.39 10.34 -4.95
C ASP A 75 0.27 9.35 -5.91
N PHE A 76 1.52 8.97 -5.66
CA PHE A 76 2.26 8.01 -6.50
C PHE A 76 1.73 6.58 -6.33
N PHE A 77 1.40 6.21 -5.09
CA PHE A 77 0.74 4.95 -4.78
C PHE A 77 -0.59 4.83 -5.53
N ALA A 78 -1.44 5.85 -5.41
CA ALA A 78 -2.75 5.90 -6.08
C ALA A 78 -2.61 5.84 -7.60
N LYS A 79 -1.72 6.67 -8.18
CA LYS A 79 -1.49 6.71 -9.62
C LYS A 79 -1.07 5.35 -10.16
N GLY A 80 -0.02 4.74 -9.61
CA GLY A 80 0.47 3.46 -10.10
C GLY A 80 -0.54 2.33 -9.93
N ALA A 81 -1.32 2.33 -8.83
CA ALA A 81 -2.38 1.34 -8.62
C ALA A 81 -3.54 1.52 -9.60
N VAL A 82 -3.98 2.77 -9.86
CA VAL A 82 -5.05 3.07 -10.83
C VAL A 82 -4.59 2.74 -12.26
N ASP A 83 -3.35 3.01 -12.62
CA ASP A 83 -2.81 2.69 -13.95
C ASP A 83 -2.82 1.17 -14.22
N ILE A 84 -2.56 0.34 -13.21
CA ILE A 84 -2.69 -1.14 -13.30
C ILE A 84 -4.15 -1.55 -13.48
N LEU A 85 -5.05 -0.98 -12.67
CA LEU A 85 -6.48 -1.29 -12.71
C LEU A 85 -7.13 -0.86 -14.03
N GLU A 86 -6.77 0.30 -14.54
CA GLU A 86 -7.26 0.82 -15.84
C GLU A 86 -6.91 -0.12 -16.99
N ARG A 87 -5.69 -0.65 -17.01
CA ARG A 87 -5.23 -1.62 -18.03
C ARG A 87 -6.04 -2.91 -18.02
N LEU A 88 -6.76 -3.22 -16.93
CA LEU A 88 -7.66 -4.35 -16.79
C LEU A 88 -9.14 -3.95 -16.90
N GLY A 89 -9.40 -2.73 -17.38
CA GLY A 89 -10.73 -2.27 -17.76
C GLY A 89 -11.70 -2.11 -16.60
N ILE A 90 -11.25 -1.60 -15.44
CA ILE A 90 -12.19 -1.27 -14.38
C ILE A 90 -13.11 -0.13 -14.79
N GLU A 91 -14.35 -0.20 -14.36
CA GLU A 91 -15.37 0.84 -14.58
C GLU A 91 -15.54 1.70 -13.32
N GLN A 92 -15.22 1.13 -12.16
CA GLN A 92 -15.40 1.78 -10.86
C GLN A 92 -14.19 1.52 -9.97
N LEU A 93 -13.79 2.54 -9.20
CA LEU A 93 -12.82 2.43 -8.12
C LEU A 93 -13.56 2.59 -6.79
N THR A 94 -13.64 1.51 -6.01
CA THR A 94 -14.31 1.49 -4.70
C THR A 94 -13.28 1.54 -3.59
N PHE A 95 -13.48 2.43 -2.62
CA PHE A 95 -12.57 2.64 -1.49
C PHE A 95 -13.31 3.11 -0.24
N GLY A 96 -12.73 2.81 0.93
CA GLY A 96 -13.25 3.27 2.22
C GLY A 96 -12.75 4.68 2.56
N THR A 97 -13.63 5.55 3.07
CA THR A 97 -13.28 6.89 3.54
C THR A 97 -13.95 7.21 4.88
N GLU A 98 -13.35 8.09 5.67
CA GLU A 98 -13.94 8.57 6.93
C GLU A 98 -15.17 9.43 6.66
N GLU A 99 -15.13 10.22 5.59
CA GLU A 99 -16.21 11.11 5.17
C GLU A 99 -16.46 10.94 3.67
N VAL A 100 -17.73 10.80 3.29
CA VAL A 100 -18.13 10.70 1.89
C VAL A 100 -18.24 12.10 1.29
N LEU A 101 -17.29 12.47 0.47
CA LEU A 101 -17.27 13.70 -0.31
C LEU A 101 -17.67 13.42 -1.76
N ASP A 102 -17.96 14.49 -2.51
CA ASP A 102 -18.12 14.42 -3.95
C ASP A 102 -16.75 14.33 -4.66
N TYR A 103 -16.14 13.11 -4.59
CA TYR A 103 -14.85 12.84 -5.20
C TYR A 103 -14.86 12.98 -6.72
N GLU A 104 -16.01 12.87 -7.38
CA GLU A 104 -16.12 13.08 -8.84
C GLU A 104 -15.95 14.56 -9.18
N SER A 105 -16.59 15.48 -8.45
CA SER A 105 -16.35 16.91 -8.60
C SER A 105 -14.90 17.29 -8.29
N ILE A 106 -14.32 16.71 -7.24
CA ILE A 106 -12.90 16.90 -6.89
C ILE A 106 -11.99 16.46 -8.04
N SER A 107 -12.24 15.28 -8.62
CA SER A 107 -11.49 14.76 -9.77
C SER A 107 -11.59 15.66 -10.99
N ARG A 108 -12.79 16.21 -11.26
CA ARG A 108 -13.02 17.16 -12.36
C ARG A 108 -12.24 18.45 -12.17
N VAL A 109 -12.29 19.04 -10.96
CA VAL A 109 -11.52 20.26 -10.63
C VAL A 109 -10.01 20.04 -10.87
N TYR A 110 -9.49 18.88 -10.45
CA TYR A 110 -8.09 18.55 -10.70
C TYR A 110 -7.82 18.38 -12.21
N GLY A 111 -8.68 17.67 -12.94
CA GLY A 111 -8.52 17.46 -14.39
C GLY A 111 -8.50 18.77 -15.19
N GLU A 112 -9.33 19.75 -14.78
CA GLU A 112 -9.41 21.07 -15.43
C GLU A 112 -8.24 22.00 -15.08
N LYS A 113 -7.64 21.85 -13.87
CA LYS A 113 -6.66 22.78 -13.30
C LYS A 113 -5.32 22.13 -12.93
N ALA A 114 -5.03 20.92 -13.43
CA ALA A 114 -3.88 20.14 -13.01
C ALA A 114 -2.55 20.93 -13.11
N GLU A 115 -2.29 21.60 -14.23
CA GLU A 115 -1.06 22.39 -14.41
C GLU A 115 -0.94 23.52 -13.39
N GLN A 116 -2.04 24.23 -13.12
CA GLN A 116 -2.05 25.33 -12.15
C GLN A 116 -1.85 24.80 -10.71
N MET A 117 -2.47 23.66 -10.38
CA MET A 117 -2.35 23.02 -9.07
C MET A 117 -0.94 22.48 -8.82
N GLU A 118 -0.31 21.85 -9.80
CA GLU A 118 1.08 21.36 -9.68
C GLU A 118 2.10 22.52 -9.66
N ALA A 119 1.86 23.60 -10.42
CA ALA A 119 2.67 24.82 -10.34
C ALA A 119 2.56 25.47 -8.94
N TYR A 120 1.36 25.53 -8.39
CA TYR A 120 1.14 26.02 -7.01
C TYR A 120 1.88 25.16 -5.99
N LEU A 121 1.78 23.83 -6.05
CA LEU A 121 2.54 22.93 -5.19
C LEU A 121 4.04 23.20 -5.24
N SER A 122 4.57 23.43 -6.44
CA SER A 122 5.99 23.68 -6.67
C SER A 122 6.42 25.04 -6.13
N SER A 123 5.53 26.05 -6.08
CA SER A 123 5.79 27.39 -5.56
C SER A 123 5.82 27.47 -4.02
N LEU A 124 5.24 26.47 -3.34
CA LEU A 124 5.16 26.47 -1.88
C LEU A 124 6.54 26.23 -1.25
N PRO A 125 6.83 26.85 -0.06
CA PRO A 125 8.12 26.76 0.61
C PRO A 125 8.59 25.32 0.84
N ASP A 126 9.89 25.07 0.66
CA ASP A 126 10.50 23.75 0.90
C ASP A 126 10.55 23.34 2.37
N SER A 127 10.27 24.27 3.30
CA SER A 127 10.09 23.98 4.72
C SER A 127 8.81 23.18 5.02
N LEU A 128 7.81 23.23 4.11
CA LEU A 128 6.59 22.47 4.24
C LEU A 128 6.79 21.01 3.82
N SER A 129 6.17 20.10 4.56
CA SER A 129 6.08 18.70 4.14
C SER A 129 5.12 18.55 2.94
N TYR A 130 5.31 17.51 2.14
CA TYR A 130 4.43 17.25 0.99
C TYR A 130 2.93 17.17 1.37
N PRO A 131 2.51 16.51 2.47
CA PRO A 131 1.12 16.57 2.91
C PRO A 131 0.61 17.98 3.23
N GLN A 132 1.45 18.88 3.78
CA GLN A 132 1.06 20.27 4.02
C GLN A 132 0.90 21.04 2.71
N LYS A 133 1.80 20.82 1.74
CA LYS A 133 1.70 21.41 0.41
C LYS A 133 0.42 20.96 -0.31
N THR A 134 0.09 19.66 -0.29
CA THR A 134 -1.14 19.12 -0.89
C THR A 134 -2.40 19.63 -0.19
N GLN A 135 -2.38 19.77 1.13
CA GLN A 135 -3.49 20.37 1.87
C GLN A 135 -3.73 21.82 1.44
N ALA A 136 -2.68 22.65 1.35
CA ALA A 136 -2.79 24.04 0.91
C ALA A 136 -3.33 24.11 -0.54
N MET A 137 -2.87 23.23 -1.42
CA MET A 137 -3.36 23.15 -2.80
C MET A 137 -4.86 22.82 -2.87
N TRP A 138 -5.33 21.79 -2.16
CA TRP A 138 -6.74 21.45 -2.16
C TRP A 138 -7.63 22.53 -1.52
N GLN A 139 -7.12 23.23 -0.50
CA GLN A 139 -7.78 24.38 0.09
C GLN A 139 -7.96 25.50 -0.93
N GLU A 140 -6.90 25.87 -1.66
CA GLU A 140 -6.91 26.95 -2.64
C GLU A 140 -7.83 26.66 -3.83
N PHE A 141 -7.75 25.47 -4.42
CA PHE A 141 -8.41 25.16 -5.69
C PHE A 141 -9.79 24.51 -5.56
N ALA A 142 -10.09 23.86 -4.44
CA ALA A 142 -11.34 23.15 -4.20
C ALA A 142 -12.04 23.53 -2.89
N GLY A 143 -11.49 24.45 -2.09
CA GLY A 143 -12.06 24.86 -0.81
C GLY A 143 -12.07 23.74 0.25
N LEU A 144 -11.29 22.66 0.06
CA LEU A 144 -11.28 21.51 0.95
C LEU A 144 -10.36 21.73 2.13
N ASN A 145 -10.94 21.67 3.33
CA ASN A 145 -10.19 21.67 4.60
C ASN A 145 -10.19 20.25 5.17
N PHE A 146 -9.01 19.66 5.29
CA PHE A 146 -8.86 18.38 5.95
C PHE A 146 -7.63 18.36 6.88
N SER A 147 -7.72 17.59 7.95
CA SER A 147 -6.60 17.40 8.85
C SER A 147 -5.77 16.19 8.42
N GLY A 148 -4.47 16.20 8.68
CA GLY A 148 -3.60 15.04 8.46
C GLY A 148 -3.96 13.80 9.31
N SER A 149 -5.02 13.88 10.12
CA SER A 149 -5.53 12.79 10.97
C SER A 149 -6.51 11.85 10.25
N THR A 150 -6.85 12.12 8.98
CA THR A 150 -7.80 11.31 8.16
C THR A 150 -7.09 10.64 6.99
N PRO A 151 -6.35 9.54 7.20
CA PRO A 151 -5.51 8.94 6.17
C PRO A 151 -6.26 8.41 4.94
N ASN A 152 -7.48 7.87 5.14
CA ASN A 152 -8.26 7.37 4.01
C ASN A 152 -8.85 8.50 3.19
N HIS A 153 -9.14 9.65 3.80
CA HIS A 153 -9.52 10.85 3.08
C HIS A 153 -8.38 11.35 2.17
N ILE A 154 -7.13 11.36 2.68
CA ILE A 154 -5.94 11.69 1.87
C ILE A 154 -5.79 10.73 0.69
N LEU A 155 -6.01 9.43 0.90
CA LEU A 155 -6.02 8.45 -0.18
C LEU A 155 -7.16 8.68 -1.16
N GLY A 156 -8.37 9.03 -0.69
CA GLY A 156 -9.51 9.39 -1.53
C GLY A 156 -9.20 10.57 -2.47
N LEU A 157 -8.54 11.61 -1.97
CA LEU A 157 -8.06 12.73 -2.78
C LEU A 157 -6.99 12.31 -3.79
N ALA A 158 -6.07 11.43 -3.40
CA ALA A 158 -5.08 10.87 -4.31
C ALA A 158 -5.73 10.00 -5.41
N TYR A 159 -6.79 9.26 -5.09
CA TYR A 159 -7.57 8.52 -6.10
C TYR A 159 -8.31 9.48 -7.05
N ALA A 160 -8.89 10.56 -6.53
CA ALA A 160 -9.53 11.59 -7.36
C ALA A 160 -8.54 12.22 -8.37
N LYS A 161 -7.28 12.48 -7.95
CA LYS A 161 -6.20 12.90 -8.86
C LYS A 161 -5.87 11.81 -9.89
N ALA A 162 -5.74 10.57 -9.45
CA ALA A 162 -5.30 9.47 -10.30
C ALA A 162 -6.31 9.08 -11.39
N VAL A 163 -7.61 9.30 -11.16
CA VAL A 163 -8.67 9.01 -12.15
C VAL A 163 -9.05 10.23 -13.00
N ALA A 164 -8.50 11.40 -12.73
CA ALA A 164 -8.82 12.61 -13.50
C ALA A 164 -8.51 12.39 -15.00
N GLY A 165 -9.51 12.67 -15.84
CA GLY A 165 -9.44 12.42 -17.28
C GLY A 165 -9.64 10.97 -17.72
N LYS A 166 -9.89 10.04 -16.80
CA LYS A 166 -10.18 8.62 -17.07
C LYS A 166 -11.67 8.31 -16.99
N VAL A 167 -12.12 7.26 -17.65
CA VAL A 167 -13.53 6.79 -17.59
C VAL A 167 -13.68 5.79 -16.44
N ILE A 168 -13.37 6.24 -15.22
CA ILE A 168 -13.45 5.42 -14.00
C ILE A 168 -14.28 6.19 -12.97
N LYS A 169 -15.39 5.61 -12.53
CA LYS A 169 -16.24 6.18 -11.50
C LYS A 169 -15.66 5.96 -10.11
N LEU A 170 -15.65 7.01 -9.28
CA LEU A 170 -15.25 6.91 -7.88
C LEU A 170 -16.44 6.51 -6.99
N CYS A 171 -16.28 5.42 -6.23
CA CYS A 171 -17.32 4.88 -5.37
C CYS A 171 -16.83 4.85 -3.90
N PRO A 172 -16.91 5.98 -3.17
CA PRO A 172 -16.52 6.02 -1.77
C PRO A 172 -17.53 5.27 -0.91
N ILE A 173 -17.05 4.45 0.00
CA ILE A 173 -17.84 3.75 1.03
C ILE A 173 -17.48 4.34 2.39
N GLN A 174 -18.46 4.80 3.13
CA GLN A 174 -18.24 5.32 4.47
C GLN A 174 -17.79 4.18 5.39
N ARG A 175 -16.65 4.38 6.05
CA ARG A 175 -16.10 3.41 7.00
C ARG A 175 -17.03 3.28 8.20
N GLN A 176 -17.21 2.07 8.65
CA GLN A 176 -17.92 1.75 9.89
C GLN A 176 -16.91 1.53 11.01
N GLY A 177 -17.27 1.91 12.25
CA GLY A 177 -16.50 1.64 13.47
C GLY A 177 -15.41 2.65 13.79
N ALA A 178 -14.45 2.23 14.62
CA ALA A 178 -13.40 3.08 15.20
C ALA A 178 -12.45 3.66 14.13
N GLY A 179 -11.96 4.89 14.36
CA GLY A 179 -11.04 5.58 13.45
C GLY A 179 -9.75 4.80 13.17
N TYR A 180 -9.08 5.14 12.07
CA TYR A 180 -7.91 4.43 11.53
C TYR A 180 -6.78 4.16 12.54
N HIS A 181 -6.52 5.11 13.45
CA HIS A 181 -5.51 4.99 14.51
C HIS A 181 -6.07 4.55 15.85
N SER A 182 -7.37 4.22 15.93
CA SER A 182 -7.97 3.80 17.18
C SER A 182 -7.41 2.45 17.62
N LEU A 183 -6.95 2.38 18.85
CA LEU A 183 -6.61 1.13 19.56
C LEU A 183 -7.86 0.46 20.15
N SER A 184 -8.98 1.18 20.19
CA SER A 184 -10.27 0.65 20.62
C SER A 184 -10.94 -0.09 19.45
N ALA A 185 -11.63 -1.16 19.77
CA ALA A 185 -12.53 -1.84 18.86
C ALA A 185 -13.97 -1.39 19.17
N ASP A 186 -14.75 -1.19 18.15
CA ASP A 186 -16.19 -1.09 18.24
C ASP A 186 -16.79 -2.52 18.30
N GLN A 187 -18.11 -2.66 18.41
CA GLN A 187 -18.73 -3.98 18.57
C GLN A 187 -18.36 -4.97 17.45
N GLU A 188 -18.17 -4.51 16.21
CA GLU A 188 -17.93 -5.34 15.04
C GLU A 188 -16.62 -5.02 14.30
N PHE A 189 -16.01 -3.87 14.55
CA PHE A 189 -14.87 -3.39 13.78
C PHE A 189 -13.66 -3.05 14.65
N ALA A 190 -12.48 -3.47 14.21
CA ALA A 190 -11.19 -3.04 14.75
C ALA A 190 -10.29 -2.56 13.61
N SER A 191 -9.38 -1.64 13.92
CA SER A 191 -8.37 -1.20 12.95
C SER A 191 -7.32 -2.28 12.72
N ALA A 192 -6.65 -2.27 11.56
CA ALA A 192 -5.50 -3.13 11.31
C ALA A 192 -4.39 -2.93 12.35
N THR A 193 -4.22 -1.71 12.86
CA THR A 193 -3.26 -1.39 13.94
C THR A 193 -3.62 -2.11 15.24
N ALA A 194 -4.90 -2.07 15.64
CA ALA A 194 -5.37 -2.77 16.85
C ALA A 194 -5.16 -4.30 16.72
N LEU A 195 -5.42 -4.86 15.53
CA LEU A 195 -5.17 -6.29 15.28
C LEU A 195 -3.69 -6.64 15.39
N ARG A 196 -2.79 -5.84 14.79
CA ARG A 196 -1.33 -6.09 14.88
C ARG A 196 -0.80 -6.02 16.30
N GLN A 197 -1.39 -5.19 17.15
CA GLN A 197 -0.98 -5.07 18.58
C GLN A 197 -1.53 -6.16 19.47
N LYS A 198 -2.57 -6.87 19.04
CA LYS A 198 -3.26 -7.89 19.84
C LYS A 198 -3.22 -9.28 19.19
N LEU A 199 -2.14 -9.56 18.45
CA LEU A 199 -1.96 -10.87 17.80
C LEU A 199 -1.86 -12.03 18.78
N ASP A 200 -1.49 -11.76 20.04
CA ASP A 200 -1.43 -12.69 21.16
C ASP A 200 -2.80 -12.95 21.82
N GLN A 201 -3.88 -12.31 21.34
CA GLN A 201 -5.23 -12.43 21.88
C GLN A 201 -6.17 -13.15 20.86
N PRO A 202 -6.23 -14.50 20.84
CA PRO A 202 -6.97 -15.26 19.83
C PRO A 202 -8.46 -14.89 19.73
N ASP A 203 -9.13 -14.66 20.88
CA ASP A 203 -10.55 -14.28 20.87
C ASP A 203 -10.78 -12.92 20.23
N PHE A 204 -9.86 -11.96 20.43
CA PHE A 204 -9.89 -10.68 19.77
C PHE A 204 -9.70 -10.84 18.26
N ILE A 205 -8.71 -11.61 17.85
CA ILE A 205 -8.43 -11.87 16.44
C ILE A 205 -9.63 -12.54 15.76
N LYS A 206 -10.19 -13.60 16.37
CA LYS A 206 -11.37 -14.31 15.85
C LYS A 206 -12.59 -13.40 15.67
N LYS A 207 -12.79 -12.44 16.59
CA LYS A 207 -13.92 -11.51 16.52
C LYS A 207 -13.79 -10.51 15.36
N PHE A 208 -12.59 -10.02 15.07
CA PHE A 208 -12.39 -8.86 14.19
C PHE A 208 -11.79 -9.17 12.82
N THR A 209 -11.42 -10.44 12.55
CA THR A 209 -11.06 -10.88 11.21
C THR A 209 -11.73 -12.22 10.85
N PRO A 210 -12.38 -12.31 9.68
CA PRO A 210 -12.93 -13.57 9.20
C PRO A 210 -11.81 -14.57 8.83
N ALA A 211 -10.61 -14.07 8.57
CA ALA A 211 -9.43 -14.85 8.18
C ALA A 211 -8.53 -15.21 9.39
N HIS A 212 -9.12 -15.35 10.60
CA HIS A 212 -8.35 -15.59 11.83
C HIS A 212 -7.46 -16.84 11.76
N GLN A 213 -7.95 -17.94 11.16
CA GLN A 213 -7.16 -19.18 11.03
C GLN A 213 -5.91 -18.97 10.17
N LEU A 214 -6.07 -18.33 9.00
CA LEU A 214 -4.93 -17.99 8.14
C LEU A 214 -3.96 -17.04 8.85
N LEU A 215 -4.50 -16.05 9.56
CA LEU A 215 -3.66 -15.13 10.32
C LEU A 215 -2.91 -15.83 11.44
N GLU A 216 -3.51 -16.73 12.19
CA GLU A 216 -2.87 -17.46 13.28
C GLU A 216 -1.74 -18.37 12.78
N MET A 217 -1.97 -19.11 11.71
CA MET A 217 -1.03 -20.11 11.16
C MET A 217 0.13 -19.48 10.38
N ALA A 218 -0.04 -18.32 9.78
CA ALA A 218 0.99 -17.72 8.95
C ALA A 218 2.19 -17.22 9.78
N PRO A 219 3.43 -17.35 9.29
CA PRO A 219 4.59 -16.70 9.88
C PRO A 219 4.40 -15.18 9.89
N LYS A 220 4.79 -14.52 11.00
CA LYS A 220 4.71 -13.07 11.16
C LYS A 220 6.08 -12.45 10.89
N VAL A 221 6.05 -11.26 10.31
CA VAL A 221 7.24 -10.41 10.15
C VAL A 221 6.91 -9.01 10.64
N THR A 222 7.82 -8.47 11.43
CA THR A 222 7.72 -7.12 11.99
C THR A 222 9.00 -6.35 11.73
N TRP A 223 9.01 -5.07 12.02
CA TRP A 223 10.25 -4.29 12.00
C TRP A 223 11.29 -4.80 12.99
N SER A 224 10.90 -5.38 14.13
CA SER A 224 11.85 -5.95 15.08
C SER A 224 12.69 -7.07 14.46
N ASP A 225 12.10 -7.86 13.57
CA ASP A 225 12.78 -8.96 12.89
C ASP A 225 13.74 -8.45 11.79
N LEU A 226 13.43 -7.31 11.18
CA LEU A 226 14.18 -6.75 10.06
C LEU A 226 15.16 -5.63 10.47
N PHE A 227 15.01 -5.04 11.65
CA PHE A 227 15.84 -3.93 12.12
C PHE A 227 17.33 -4.25 12.20
N PRO A 228 17.77 -5.44 12.61
CA PRO A 228 19.20 -5.82 12.57
C PRO A 228 19.82 -5.74 11.17
N TYR A 229 19.07 -6.14 10.15
CA TYR A 229 19.52 -6.06 8.75
C TYR A 229 19.58 -4.62 8.24
N LEU A 230 18.62 -3.78 8.64
CA LEU A 230 18.65 -2.35 8.36
C LEU A 230 19.88 -1.69 9.01
N ARG A 231 20.17 -1.99 10.28
CA ARG A 231 21.37 -1.51 10.98
C ARG A 231 22.64 -1.90 10.25
N TYR A 232 22.74 -3.17 9.87
CA TYR A 232 23.88 -3.67 9.10
C TYR A 232 24.06 -2.88 7.80
N GLN A 233 22.99 -2.69 7.04
CA GLN A 233 23.03 -1.97 5.77
C GLN A 233 23.44 -0.50 5.94
N ILE A 234 22.95 0.20 6.96
CA ILE A 234 23.33 1.59 7.24
C ILE A 234 24.80 1.71 7.64
N VAL A 235 25.31 0.76 8.44
CA VAL A 235 26.69 0.78 8.94
C VAL A 235 27.70 0.46 7.87
N THR A 236 27.40 -0.52 7.02
CA THR A 236 28.34 -1.05 6.01
C THR A 236 28.29 -0.31 4.68
N CYS A 237 27.19 0.37 4.35
CA CYS A 237 27.08 1.12 3.11
C CYS A 237 27.97 2.39 3.17
N PRO A 238 28.88 2.62 2.21
CA PRO A 238 29.74 3.80 2.19
C PRO A 238 28.98 5.10 2.04
N ASP A 239 27.98 5.14 1.13
CA ASP A 239 27.14 6.29 0.84
C ASP A 239 25.66 5.93 0.79
N LEU A 240 24.89 6.45 1.77
CA LEU A 240 23.45 6.24 1.82
C LEU A 240 22.69 7.04 0.75
N THR A 241 23.31 8.01 0.10
CA THR A 241 22.66 8.77 -0.98
C THR A 241 22.48 7.98 -2.26
N ASP A 242 23.11 6.81 -2.37
CA ASP A 242 22.85 5.84 -3.44
C ASP A 242 21.44 5.27 -3.41
N PHE A 243 20.79 5.28 -2.24
CA PHE A 243 19.45 4.75 -2.09
C PHE A 243 18.37 5.74 -2.52
N TYR A 244 17.28 5.21 -3.04
CA TYR A 244 16.16 5.98 -3.56
C TYR A 244 15.66 7.03 -2.57
N GLN A 245 15.53 8.27 -3.02
CA GLN A 245 15.07 9.44 -2.25
C GLN A 245 15.90 9.82 -1.00
N VAL A 246 17.05 9.23 -0.76
CA VAL A 246 17.95 9.63 0.33
C VAL A 246 18.86 10.75 -0.17
N ASN A 247 18.80 11.91 0.46
CA ASN A 247 19.72 13.04 0.23
C ASN A 247 20.78 13.10 1.31
N GLN A 248 21.78 13.99 1.14
CA GLN A 248 22.91 14.13 2.06
C GLN A 248 22.48 14.47 3.49
N GLU A 249 21.51 15.37 3.66
CA GLU A 249 20.98 15.72 4.99
C GLU A 249 20.41 14.49 5.70
N LEU A 250 19.58 13.71 5.01
CA LEU A 250 18.97 12.50 5.55
C LEU A 250 20.01 11.41 5.82
N ALA A 251 21.01 11.24 4.94
CA ALA A 251 22.09 10.28 5.13
C ALA A 251 22.85 10.55 6.44
N VAL A 252 23.22 11.80 6.70
CA VAL A 252 23.89 12.20 7.95
C VAL A 252 22.96 11.97 9.14
N ARG A 253 21.70 12.45 9.08
CA ARG A 253 20.74 12.32 10.19
C ARG A 253 20.47 10.84 10.54
N ILE A 254 20.30 9.97 9.54
CA ILE A 254 20.06 8.53 9.75
C ILE A 254 21.26 7.90 10.48
N ARG A 255 22.48 8.20 10.06
CA ARG A 255 23.69 7.64 10.70
C ARG A 255 23.85 8.11 12.15
N GLU A 256 23.63 9.40 12.41
CA GLU A 256 23.71 9.95 13.77
C GLU A 256 22.61 9.37 14.68
N ALA A 257 21.37 9.33 14.20
CA ALA A 257 20.25 8.79 14.96
C ALA A 257 20.44 7.29 15.29
N LEU A 258 21.03 6.52 14.35
CA LEU A 258 21.25 5.08 14.54
C LEU A 258 22.15 4.75 15.73
N LYS A 259 23.07 5.66 16.11
CA LYS A 259 23.97 5.46 17.26
C LYS A 259 23.23 5.31 18.59
N ASN A 260 22.05 5.93 18.69
CA ASN A 260 21.22 5.98 19.90
C ASN A 260 19.84 5.36 19.71
N SER A 261 19.66 4.48 18.69
CA SER A 261 18.39 3.83 18.42
C SER A 261 18.54 2.30 18.50
N GLU A 262 17.73 1.67 19.30
CA GLU A 262 17.64 0.20 19.42
C GLU A 262 16.45 -0.37 18.66
N THR A 263 15.48 0.48 18.34
CA THR A 263 14.26 0.13 17.62
C THR A 263 14.05 1.00 16.40
N ILE A 264 13.21 0.54 15.46
CA ILE A 264 12.82 1.33 14.29
C ILE A 264 12.04 2.59 14.70
N GLU A 265 11.22 2.48 15.74
CA GLU A 265 10.41 3.60 16.25
C GLU A 265 11.31 4.73 16.77
N GLU A 266 12.34 4.40 17.54
CA GLU A 266 13.31 5.37 18.03
C GLU A 266 14.10 6.01 16.89
N LEU A 267 14.55 5.21 15.91
CA LEU A 267 15.25 5.72 14.74
C LEU A 267 14.37 6.69 13.93
N VAL A 268 13.11 6.30 13.69
CA VAL A 268 12.16 7.15 12.98
C VAL A 268 11.89 8.45 13.74
N GLU A 269 11.72 8.40 15.05
CA GLU A 269 11.46 9.57 15.89
C GLU A 269 12.63 10.58 15.84
N GLN A 270 13.87 10.09 15.93
CA GLN A 270 15.07 10.92 15.90
C GLN A 270 15.37 11.53 14.52
N VAL A 271 15.04 10.82 13.43
CA VAL A 271 15.25 11.30 12.07
C VAL A 271 14.15 12.25 11.61
N ALA A 272 12.90 12.05 12.08
CA ALA A 272 11.75 12.83 11.64
C ALA A 272 11.86 14.33 12.00
N THR A 273 11.27 15.17 11.16
CA THR A 273 11.19 16.62 11.35
C THR A 273 9.85 17.14 10.82
N LYS A 274 9.58 18.43 10.93
CA LYS A 274 8.42 19.07 10.28
C LYS A 274 8.42 18.85 8.76
N ARG A 275 9.62 18.84 8.13
CA ARG A 275 9.80 18.60 6.68
C ARG A 275 9.77 17.12 6.32
N TYR A 276 10.35 16.27 7.14
CA TYR A 276 10.46 14.83 6.94
C TYR A 276 9.53 14.08 7.89
N THR A 277 8.29 13.82 7.44
CA THR A 277 7.28 13.11 8.24
C THR A 277 7.74 11.69 8.60
N LYS A 278 7.27 11.15 9.73
CA LYS A 278 7.57 9.77 10.18
C LYS A 278 7.30 8.72 9.08
N ALA A 279 6.19 8.86 8.34
CA ALA A 279 5.88 7.95 7.23
C ALA A 279 6.90 8.05 6.08
N ARG A 280 7.38 9.27 5.76
CA ARG A 280 8.46 9.45 4.78
C ARG A 280 9.76 8.80 5.26
N VAL A 281 10.14 9.02 6.51
CA VAL A 281 11.34 8.42 7.08
C VAL A 281 11.26 6.88 7.05
N ARG A 282 10.13 6.28 7.44
CA ARG A 282 9.96 4.82 7.34
C ARG A 282 10.15 4.31 5.92
N ARG A 283 9.58 4.97 4.92
CA ARG A 283 9.80 4.59 3.51
C ARG A 283 11.28 4.64 3.12
N LEU A 284 12.00 5.69 3.50
CA LEU A 284 13.43 5.80 3.23
C LEU A 284 14.22 4.68 3.89
N LEU A 285 13.90 4.35 5.14
CA LEU A 285 14.53 3.23 5.85
C LEU A 285 14.21 1.87 5.18
N THR A 286 13.00 1.72 4.64
CA THR A 286 12.63 0.54 3.84
C THR A 286 13.42 0.48 2.54
N TYR A 287 13.63 1.60 1.86
CA TYR A 287 14.48 1.65 0.65
C TYR A 287 15.92 1.26 0.97
N ILE A 288 16.48 1.74 2.07
CA ILE A 288 17.83 1.36 2.53
C ILE A 288 17.86 -0.15 2.85
N LEU A 289 16.91 -0.65 3.64
CA LEU A 289 16.81 -2.06 4.00
C LEU A 289 16.79 -2.97 2.79
N VAL A 290 15.96 -2.65 1.80
CA VAL A 290 15.81 -3.44 0.57
C VAL A 290 16.97 -3.21 -0.41
N GLY A 291 17.72 -2.12 -0.26
CA GLY A 291 18.75 -1.73 -1.22
C GLY A 291 18.18 -1.07 -2.47
N ALA A 292 17.02 -0.40 -2.34
CA ALA A 292 16.34 0.20 -3.48
C ALA A 292 17.10 1.41 -4.02
N ARG A 293 17.38 1.38 -5.31
CA ARG A 293 17.90 2.49 -6.10
C ARG A 293 16.80 3.01 -7.01
N ARG A 294 17.07 4.01 -7.85
CA ARG A 294 16.10 4.48 -8.83
C ARG A 294 15.97 3.44 -9.94
N GLU A 295 14.79 2.86 -10.09
CA GLU A 295 14.45 1.90 -11.12
C GLU A 295 13.12 2.26 -11.79
N GLU A 296 12.88 1.73 -12.99
CA GLU A 296 11.61 1.86 -13.67
C GLU A 296 10.59 0.88 -13.10
N VAL A 297 9.32 1.31 -13.09
CA VAL A 297 8.22 0.41 -12.69
C VAL A 297 7.96 -0.58 -13.82
N PRO A 298 7.83 -1.89 -13.53
CA PRO A 298 7.65 -2.90 -14.55
C PRO A 298 6.32 -2.73 -15.30
N SER A 299 6.31 -3.10 -16.58
CA SER A 299 5.10 -3.14 -17.41
C SER A 299 4.19 -4.31 -17.08
N GLY A 300 4.76 -5.44 -16.66
CA GLY A 300 4.03 -6.66 -16.34
C GLY A 300 3.19 -6.53 -15.07
N ILE A 301 2.05 -7.24 -15.04
CA ILE A 301 1.14 -7.30 -13.88
C ILE A 301 1.25 -8.68 -13.24
N HIS A 302 1.75 -8.77 -12.01
CA HIS A 302 1.88 -10.03 -11.31
C HIS A 302 0.55 -10.44 -10.65
N ILE A 303 0.13 -11.67 -10.93
CA ILE A 303 -1.12 -12.25 -10.46
C ILE A 303 -0.85 -13.10 -9.23
N LEU A 304 -1.45 -12.74 -8.09
CA LEU A 304 -1.36 -13.53 -6.85
C LEU A 304 -2.46 -14.59 -6.74
N GLY A 305 -3.64 -14.31 -7.29
CA GLY A 305 -4.72 -15.28 -7.27
C GLY A 305 -5.98 -14.82 -7.97
N PHE A 306 -6.88 -15.75 -8.25
CA PHE A 306 -8.14 -15.49 -8.95
C PHE A 306 -9.24 -16.52 -8.65
N SER A 307 -10.50 -16.12 -8.83
CA SER A 307 -11.67 -16.97 -8.97
C SER A 307 -11.84 -17.38 -10.43
N GLU A 308 -12.77 -18.28 -10.71
CA GLU A 308 -13.12 -18.63 -12.09
C GLU A 308 -13.58 -17.41 -12.91
N GLN A 309 -14.32 -16.48 -12.29
CA GLN A 309 -14.74 -15.23 -12.94
C GLN A 309 -13.53 -14.31 -13.22
N GLY A 310 -12.60 -14.21 -12.25
CA GLY A 310 -11.34 -13.47 -12.43
C GLY A 310 -10.50 -14.05 -13.56
N ARG A 311 -10.40 -15.37 -13.66
CA ARG A 311 -9.69 -16.05 -14.75
C ARG A 311 -10.31 -15.75 -16.11
N GLN A 312 -11.64 -15.81 -16.23
CA GLN A 312 -12.37 -15.47 -17.45
C GLN A 312 -12.17 -13.99 -17.82
N HIS A 313 -12.13 -13.09 -16.84
CA HIS A 313 -11.85 -11.68 -17.08
C HIS A 313 -10.42 -11.47 -17.63
N LEU A 314 -9.41 -12.07 -17.02
CA LEU A 314 -8.01 -12.00 -17.49
C LEU A 314 -7.84 -12.49 -18.92
N SER A 315 -8.62 -13.48 -19.36
CA SER A 315 -8.54 -14.02 -20.72
C SER A 315 -8.84 -12.97 -21.79
N LYS A 316 -9.62 -11.93 -21.48
CA LYS A 316 -9.94 -10.83 -22.40
C LYS A 316 -8.75 -9.92 -22.70
N PHE A 317 -7.75 -9.91 -21.82
CA PHE A 317 -6.55 -9.05 -21.93
C PHE A 317 -5.31 -9.80 -22.40
N LYS A 318 -5.46 -11.11 -22.66
CA LYS A 318 -4.35 -11.94 -23.15
C LYS A 318 -3.83 -11.42 -24.47
N GLY A 319 -2.53 -11.09 -24.52
CA GLY A 319 -1.85 -10.53 -25.69
C GLY A 319 -1.83 -8.98 -25.73
N ASN A 320 -2.70 -8.30 -24.97
CA ASN A 320 -2.73 -6.84 -24.89
C ASN A 320 -2.07 -6.30 -23.62
N VAL A 321 -2.09 -7.09 -22.55
CA VAL A 321 -1.48 -6.75 -21.26
C VAL A 321 -0.50 -7.87 -20.92
N GLU A 322 0.68 -7.51 -20.47
CA GLU A 322 1.66 -8.44 -19.97
C GLU A 322 1.23 -8.94 -18.58
N LEU A 323 0.72 -10.19 -18.54
CA LEU A 323 0.23 -10.84 -17.34
C LEU A 323 1.24 -11.89 -16.86
N VAL A 324 1.77 -11.69 -15.66
CA VAL A 324 2.76 -12.58 -15.04
C VAL A 324 2.06 -13.49 -14.01
N SER A 325 1.85 -14.74 -14.39
CA SER A 325 1.28 -15.75 -13.49
C SER A 325 2.32 -16.63 -12.80
N ARG A 326 3.58 -16.56 -13.24
CA ARG A 326 4.68 -17.31 -12.65
C ARG A 326 5.99 -16.59 -12.93
N ILE A 327 6.75 -16.33 -11.89
CA ILE A 327 8.09 -15.77 -12.01
C ILE A 327 9.03 -16.89 -12.42
N GLY A 328 9.68 -16.74 -13.58
CA GLY A 328 10.60 -17.67 -14.20
C GLY A 328 12.06 -17.27 -14.01
N LYS A 329 12.91 -17.57 -15.02
CA LYS A 329 14.32 -17.18 -15.02
C LYS A 329 14.49 -15.67 -15.13
N GLU A 330 13.69 -15.02 -15.97
CA GLU A 330 13.65 -13.58 -16.08
C GLU A 330 12.80 -13.00 -14.93
N PRO A 331 13.29 -11.96 -14.25
CA PRO A 331 12.53 -11.32 -13.19
C PRO A 331 11.31 -10.58 -13.77
N TRP A 332 10.21 -10.58 -13.04
CA TRP A 332 9.09 -9.67 -13.32
C TRP A 332 9.46 -8.24 -12.94
N ASP A 333 9.96 -8.07 -11.71
CA ASP A 333 10.46 -6.82 -11.13
C ASP A 333 11.59 -7.18 -10.16
N GLY A 334 12.82 -6.89 -10.56
CA GLY A 334 14.00 -7.24 -9.77
C GLY A 334 13.96 -6.69 -8.36
N LEU A 335 13.46 -5.46 -8.21
CA LEU A 335 13.38 -4.80 -6.90
C LEU A 335 12.27 -5.38 -6.01
N THR A 336 11.09 -5.67 -6.55
CA THR A 336 10.03 -6.36 -5.79
C THR A 336 10.48 -7.74 -5.34
N GLN A 337 11.15 -8.50 -6.21
CA GLN A 337 11.69 -9.81 -5.83
C GLN A 337 12.83 -9.71 -4.80
N GLN A 338 13.63 -8.65 -4.84
CA GLN A 338 14.62 -8.36 -3.81
C GLN A 338 13.96 -8.01 -2.47
N ALA A 339 12.93 -7.18 -2.49
CA ALA A 339 12.14 -6.86 -1.30
C ALA A 339 11.55 -8.12 -0.65
N ASP A 340 11.03 -9.04 -1.45
CA ASP A 340 10.53 -10.32 -0.98
C ASP A 340 11.61 -11.19 -0.30
N LYS A 341 12.81 -11.24 -0.87
CA LYS A 341 13.94 -11.96 -0.26
C LYS A 341 14.34 -11.32 1.08
N VAL A 342 14.35 -9.99 1.14
CA VAL A 342 14.62 -9.27 2.40
C VAL A 342 13.52 -9.54 3.43
N TYR A 343 12.25 -9.54 3.02
CA TYR A 343 11.14 -9.88 3.90
C TYR A 343 11.27 -11.30 4.47
N GLN A 344 11.72 -12.28 3.66
CA GLN A 344 11.94 -13.66 4.10
C GLN A 344 13.02 -13.78 5.19
N LEU A 345 13.98 -12.83 5.28
CA LEU A 345 14.96 -12.81 6.37
C LEU A 345 14.31 -12.59 7.75
N GLY A 346 13.13 -11.98 7.79
CA GLY A 346 12.42 -11.73 9.04
C GLY A 346 11.85 -12.98 9.72
N ASN A 347 11.65 -14.08 8.97
CA ASN A 347 11.13 -15.31 9.57
C ASN A 347 11.47 -16.53 8.72
N SER A 348 12.24 -17.46 9.26
CA SER A 348 12.72 -18.68 8.56
C SER A 348 11.59 -19.66 8.18
N ALA A 349 10.40 -19.56 8.76
CA ALA A 349 9.26 -20.38 8.41
C ALA A 349 8.52 -19.88 7.15
N LEU A 350 8.87 -18.70 6.60
CA LEU A 350 8.28 -18.19 5.36
C LEU A 350 8.65 -19.09 4.18
N ARG A 351 7.65 -19.39 3.38
CA ARG A 351 7.84 -20.09 2.11
C ARG A 351 8.46 -19.16 1.08
N GLU A 352 9.00 -19.74 -0.01
CA GLU A 352 9.45 -19.00 -1.19
C GLU A 352 8.36 -18.03 -1.67
N GLN A 353 8.74 -16.78 -1.93
CA GLN A 353 7.81 -15.72 -2.30
C GLN A 353 7.70 -15.50 -3.81
N ASN A 354 8.70 -15.93 -4.58
CA ASN A 354 8.84 -15.62 -6.00
C ASN A 354 8.84 -16.88 -6.88
N PHE A 355 9.90 -17.72 -6.76
CA PHE A 355 10.13 -18.81 -7.69
C PHE A 355 9.19 -20.00 -7.44
N GLY A 356 8.64 -20.54 -8.53
CA GLY A 356 7.76 -21.71 -8.43
C GLY A 356 6.39 -21.44 -7.84
N ARG A 357 6.12 -20.20 -7.41
CA ARG A 357 4.78 -19.80 -6.96
C ARG A 357 3.86 -19.67 -8.16
N VAL A 358 2.63 -20.14 -7.98
CA VAL A 358 1.54 -20.00 -8.96
C VAL A 358 0.38 -19.27 -8.30
N PRO A 359 -0.47 -18.58 -9.07
CA PRO A 359 -1.65 -17.90 -8.52
C PRO A 359 -2.54 -18.86 -7.73
N ILE A 360 -3.05 -18.36 -6.61
CA ILE A 360 -4.02 -19.07 -5.80
C ILE A 360 -5.35 -19.14 -6.58
N MET A 361 -5.90 -20.32 -6.72
CA MET A 361 -7.24 -20.50 -7.28
C MET A 361 -8.25 -20.60 -6.13
N ARG A 362 -9.29 -19.75 -6.18
CA ARG A 362 -10.43 -19.90 -5.30
C ARG A 362 -11.37 -20.92 -5.92
N ASP A 363 -11.48 -22.09 -5.28
CA ASP A 363 -12.50 -23.07 -5.62
C ASP A 363 -13.90 -22.50 -5.35
N LYS A 364 -14.91 -23.06 -6.02
CA LYS A 364 -16.31 -22.57 -5.95
C LYS A 364 -16.93 -22.75 -4.58
#